data_2c023f09fd4f15d2bfd8a74eec9b1d75
#
_entry.id   2c023f09fd4f15d2bfd8a74eec9b1d75
#
_cell.length_a   1.000
_cell.length_b   1.000
_cell.length_c   1.000
_cell.angle_alpha   90.00
_cell.angle_beta   90.00
_cell.angle_gamma   90.00
#
_symmetry.space_group_name_H-M   'P 1'
#
loop_
_entity.id
_entity.type
_entity.pdbx_description
1 polymer ?
#
loop_
_entity_poly.entity_id
_entity_poly.type
_entity_poly.pdbx_seq_one_letter_code
_entity_poly.pdbx_strand_id
1 'polypeptide(L)'
;MKAWGGPDRPADDRERTLREIEAAGIDLDPTGSHDAGDRDHDHGTGPHQHPHHQSRPGEPPVIGIVGAGAVGTALGVALDRAGWPIHAVASRDPGRRDRFRSLVPAVRAFADAVPLVEEVELIILAVPDDAIPRVAGELHMYGGQAMVHTSGLLGADALSGAMAAGTQAGSFHPLVAFADLERAVAAFHGATIAIEGDDQLLDLLARMAEVLGATPVRLAPGSKPAYHAAAVLAAGGFDALLDAIAELGRLAGLDEAGSLAVYAPLIEQTLGNARALGIDRALTGPATRGDRGTIRAHLAELEARAPDVAALYARLADREIGIAERRGSLTPEAASDLRSAADPALARPD
;
A
#
# COMPACT_ATOMS: atom_id res chain seq x y z
N MET A 1 17.77 28.31 7.71
CA MET A 1 17.27 27.04 7.23
C MET A 1 17.55 25.98 8.31
N LYS A 2 16.58 25.65 9.14
CA LYS A 2 16.69 24.56 10.14
C LYS A 2 16.05 23.32 9.53
N ALA A 3 16.79 22.19 9.50
CA ALA A 3 16.31 20.93 9.05
C ALA A 3 15.07 20.50 9.85
N TRP A 4 14.00 20.11 9.16
CA TRP A 4 12.78 19.57 9.74
C TRP A 4 13.07 18.13 10.17
N GLY A 5 13.40 17.91 11.43
CA GLY A 5 13.37 16.59 12.06
C GLY A 5 11.91 16.29 12.39
N GLY A 6 11.33 15.29 11.70
CA GLY A 6 10.03 14.77 12.08
C GLY A 6 10.09 14.22 13.51
N PRO A 7 9.01 14.32 14.30
CA PRO A 7 9.01 13.80 15.67
C PRO A 7 9.17 12.29 15.66
N ASP A 8 10.06 11.78 16.54
CA ASP A 8 10.10 10.36 16.92
C ASP A 8 8.69 9.92 17.32
N ARG A 9 8.11 8.96 16.58
CA ARG A 9 6.82 8.38 16.94
C ARG A 9 7.04 7.44 18.12
N PRO A 10 6.36 7.66 19.28
CA PRO A 10 6.48 6.77 20.43
C PRO A 10 5.94 5.37 20.12
N ALA A 11 6.41 4.36 20.85
CA ALA A 11 5.97 2.96 20.76
C ALA A 11 4.44 2.77 20.90
N ASP A 12 3.77 3.74 21.50
CA ASP A 12 2.32 3.83 21.70
C ASP A 12 1.51 3.91 20.38
N ASP A 13 2.13 4.40 19.29
CA ASP A 13 1.44 4.52 18.00
C ASP A 13 1.24 3.15 17.31
N ARG A 14 2.09 2.16 17.58
CA ARG A 14 1.96 0.80 17.01
C ARG A 14 0.79 0.04 17.65
N GLU A 15 0.69 0.06 18.96
CA GLU A 15 -0.44 -0.55 19.67
C GLU A 15 -1.77 0.10 19.32
N ARG A 16 -1.77 1.40 19.08
CA ARG A 16 -2.93 2.15 18.65
C ARG A 16 -3.35 1.76 17.23
N THR A 17 -2.41 1.64 16.29
CA THR A 17 -2.69 1.20 14.91
C THR A 17 -3.24 -0.22 14.89
N LEU A 18 -2.71 -1.14 15.70
CA LEU A 18 -3.20 -2.51 15.82
C LEU A 18 -4.64 -2.55 16.35
N ARG A 19 -4.97 -1.78 17.39
CA ARG A 19 -6.34 -1.69 17.91
C ARG A 19 -7.33 -1.08 16.90
N GLU A 20 -6.89 -0.10 16.11
CA GLU A 20 -7.71 0.52 15.07
C GLU A 20 -8.01 -0.47 13.92
N ILE A 21 -7.06 -1.34 13.58
CA ILE A 21 -7.20 -2.37 12.55
C ILE A 21 -8.09 -3.52 13.07
N GLU A 22 -7.92 -3.98 14.31
CA GLU A 22 -8.80 -4.97 14.96
C GLU A 22 -10.25 -4.46 15.06
N ALA A 23 -10.43 -3.20 15.42
CA ALA A 23 -11.76 -2.58 15.48
C ALA A 23 -12.44 -2.49 14.10
N ALA A 24 -11.65 -2.51 13.00
CA ALA A 24 -12.15 -2.58 11.63
C ALA A 24 -12.53 -4.00 11.18
N GLY A 25 -12.40 -5.02 12.05
CA GLY A 25 -12.72 -6.41 11.74
C GLY A 25 -11.72 -7.11 10.83
N ILE A 26 -10.49 -6.60 10.75
CA ILE A 26 -9.38 -7.21 10.01
C ILE A 26 -8.65 -8.16 10.96
N ASP A 27 -8.56 -9.45 10.59
CA ASP A 27 -7.89 -10.46 11.40
C ASP A 27 -6.38 -10.23 11.40
N LEU A 28 -5.82 -10.03 12.60
CA LEU A 28 -4.40 -9.76 12.83
C LEU A 28 -3.67 -10.92 13.52
N ASP A 29 -4.34 -12.06 13.78
CA ASP A 29 -3.75 -13.13 14.58
C ASP A 29 -2.62 -13.86 13.83
N PRO A 30 -1.35 -13.67 14.22
CA PRO A 30 -0.21 -14.38 13.64
C PRO A 30 0.01 -15.77 14.26
N THR A 31 -0.78 -16.17 15.29
CA THR A 31 -0.51 -17.37 16.10
C THR A 31 -1.64 -18.38 16.06
N GLY A 32 -2.12 -18.75 14.87
CA GLY A 32 -3.02 -19.89 14.71
C GLY A 32 -2.31 -21.19 15.07
N SER A 33 -2.26 -21.54 16.37
CA SER A 33 -1.78 -22.85 16.82
C SER A 33 -2.81 -23.91 16.49
N HIS A 34 -2.62 -24.65 15.41
CA HIS A 34 -3.30 -25.91 15.17
C HIS A 34 -2.32 -27.08 15.20
N ASP A 35 -2.65 -28.04 16.03
CA ASP A 35 -1.99 -29.31 16.28
C ASP A 35 -1.63 -30.04 14.98
N ALA A 36 -0.33 -30.21 14.73
CA ALA A 36 0.19 -30.95 13.59
C ALA A 36 0.11 -32.47 13.88
N GLY A 37 -0.90 -33.11 13.34
CA GLY A 37 -0.94 -34.56 13.22
C GLY A 37 0.11 -35.07 12.24
N ASP A 38 1.04 -35.83 12.77
CA ASP A 38 2.11 -36.57 12.12
C ASP A 38 1.57 -37.45 10.95
N ARG A 39 2.00 -37.17 9.73
CA ARG A 39 1.85 -38.08 8.58
C ARG A 39 3.18 -38.22 7.85
N ASP A 40 3.86 -39.32 8.15
CA ASP A 40 4.97 -39.87 7.38
C ASP A 40 4.56 -40.02 5.90
N HIS A 41 5.21 -39.30 5.00
CA HIS A 41 5.19 -39.57 3.56
C HIS A 41 6.61 -39.83 3.07
N ASP A 42 6.82 -41.10 2.73
CA ASP A 42 7.99 -41.64 2.04
C ASP A 42 8.16 -40.99 0.67
N HIS A 43 9.24 -40.23 0.47
CA HIS A 43 9.60 -39.59 -0.80
C HIS A 43 10.72 -40.42 -1.48
N GLY A 44 10.32 -41.09 -2.54
CA GLY A 44 11.23 -41.85 -3.42
C GLY A 44 12.35 -41.01 -3.98
N THR A 45 13.55 -41.54 -3.85
CA THR A 45 14.81 -41.00 -4.31
C THR A 45 14.93 -41.00 -5.83
N GLY A 46 14.84 -39.82 -6.48
CA GLY A 46 15.30 -39.55 -7.84
C GLY A 46 16.57 -38.67 -7.82
N PRO A 47 17.53 -38.88 -8.77
CA PRO A 47 18.82 -38.22 -8.69
C PRO A 47 18.82 -36.87 -9.40
N HIS A 48 18.47 -35.80 -8.70
CA HIS A 48 18.86 -34.44 -9.05
C HIS A 48 19.12 -33.67 -7.75
N GLN A 49 20.29 -33.89 -7.15
CA GLN A 49 20.81 -33.03 -6.09
C GLN A 49 21.40 -31.78 -6.75
N HIS A 50 20.60 -30.71 -6.79
CA HIS A 50 21.16 -29.36 -6.96
C HIS A 50 21.68 -28.89 -5.59
N PRO A 51 22.86 -28.26 -5.51
CA PRO A 51 23.37 -27.72 -4.26
C PRO A 51 22.59 -26.44 -3.91
N HIS A 52 21.37 -26.60 -3.41
CA HIS A 52 20.60 -25.47 -2.93
C HIS A 52 20.99 -25.20 -1.49
N HIS A 53 21.39 -23.96 -1.21
CA HIS A 53 21.41 -23.44 0.14
C HIS A 53 19.97 -23.51 0.66
N GLN A 54 19.67 -24.53 1.46
CA GLN A 54 18.43 -24.53 2.23
C GLN A 54 18.73 -23.82 3.55
N SER A 55 18.06 -22.69 3.75
CA SER A 55 18.10 -21.98 5.02
C SER A 55 17.61 -22.91 6.13
N ARG A 56 18.25 -22.87 7.30
CA ARG A 56 17.83 -23.68 8.44
C ARG A 56 16.45 -23.23 8.92
N PRO A 57 15.65 -24.11 9.53
CA PRO A 57 14.39 -23.72 10.12
C PRO A 57 14.56 -22.50 11.03
N GLY A 58 13.85 -21.41 10.75
CA GLY A 58 13.93 -20.16 11.48
C GLY A 58 14.91 -19.11 10.94
N GLU A 59 15.83 -19.47 10.05
CA GLU A 59 16.64 -18.48 9.32
C GLU A 59 15.83 -17.82 8.19
N PRO A 60 16.14 -16.55 7.83
CA PRO A 60 15.51 -15.92 6.66
C PRO A 60 15.97 -16.64 5.37
N PRO A 61 15.05 -16.83 4.41
CA PRO A 61 15.38 -17.44 3.12
C PRO A 61 16.32 -16.55 2.30
N VAL A 62 17.07 -17.16 1.40
CA VAL A 62 17.86 -16.45 0.39
C VAL A 62 16.92 -15.81 -0.62
N ILE A 63 16.98 -14.48 -0.79
CA ILE A 63 16.00 -13.70 -1.54
C ILE A 63 16.55 -13.25 -2.89
N GLY A 64 15.73 -13.44 -3.93
CA GLY A 64 15.90 -12.83 -5.25
C GLY A 64 14.79 -11.83 -5.57
N ILE A 65 15.16 -10.70 -6.15
CA ILE A 65 14.20 -9.67 -6.56
C ILE A 65 14.17 -9.56 -8.08
N VAL A 66 13.01 -9.77 -8.67
CA VAL A 66 12.76 -9.56 -10.10
C VAL A 66 12.06 -8.22 -10.29
N GLY A 67 12.79 -7.25 -10.83
CA GLY A 67 12.36 -5.87 -11.01
C GLY A 67 13.09 -4.89 -10.08
N ALA A 68 14.13 -4.21 -10.61
CA ALA A 68 14.87 -3.16 -9.91
C ALA A 68 14.23 -1.77 -10.12
N GLY A 69 12.88 -1.70 -10.02
CA GLY A 69 12.10 -0.45 -9.99
C GLY A 69 12.11 0.21 -8.61
N ALA A 70 11.26 1.21 -8.41
CA ALA A 70 11.16 1.92 -7.13
C ALA A 70 10.81 0.95 -5.98
N VAL A 71 9.78 0.12 -6.14
CA VAL A 71 9.34 -0.85 -5.12
C VAL A 71 10.42 -1.89 -4.84
N GLY A 72 10.91 -2.59 -5.89
CA GLY A 72 11.90 -3.66 -5.70
C GLY A 72 13.21 -3.16 -5.12
N THR A 73 13.66 -1.95 -5.52
CA THR A 73 14.87 -1.35 -4.96
C THR A 73 14.68 -0.95 -3.50
N ALA A 74 13.59 -0.28 -3.16
CA ALA A 74 13.32 0.12 -1.77
C ALA A 74 13.17 -1.08 -0.84
N LEU A 75 12.44 -2.11 -1.28
CA LEU A 75 12.25 -3.34 -0.51
C LEU A 75 13.57 -4.11 -0.33
N GLY A 76 14.36 -4.25 -1.42
CA GLY A 76 15.66 -4.91 -1.34
C GLY A 76 16.62 -4.21 -0.39
N VAL A 77 16.72 -2.88 -0.47
CA VAL A 77 17.55 -2.08 0.44
C VAL A 77 17.05 -2.18 1.89
N ALA A 78 15.73 -2.13 2.11
CA ALA A 78 15.17 -2.21 3.46
C ALA A 78 15.43 -3.58 4.10
N LEU A 79 15.24 -4.67 3.35
CA LEU A 79 15.49 -6.03 3.82
C LEU A 79 17.00 -6.29 4.06
N ASP A 80 17.89 -5.83 3.17
CA ASP A 80 19.32 -5.92 3.35
C ASP A 80 19.78 -5.20 4.62
N ARG A 81 19.33 -3.96 4.83
CA ARG A 81 19.59 -3.18 6.06
C ARG A 81 19.05 -3.87 7.33
N ALA A 82 17.99 -4.65 7.19
CA ALA A 82 17.41 -5.46 8.28
C ALA A 82 18.12 -6.82 8.46
N GLY A 83 19.18 -7.10 7.69
CA GLY A 83 19.99 -8.31 7.79
C GLY A 83 19.40 -9.53 7.08
N TRP A 84 18.42 -9.35 6.19
CA TRP A 84 17.90 -10.43 5.36
C TRP A 84 18.76 -10.62 4.10
N PRO A 85 19.05 -11.86 3.67
CA PRO A 85 20.01 -12.13 2.62
C PRO A 85 19.43 -11.83 1.22
N ILE A 86 19.65 -10.62 0.72
CA ILE A 86 19.34 -10.26 -0.67
C ILE A 86 20.49 -10.72 -1.55
N HIS A 87 20.31 -11.87 -2.20
CA HIS A 87 21.37 -12.53 -2.96
C HIS A 87 21.39 -12.14 -4.44
N ALA A 88 20.23 -11.97 -5.04
CA ALA A 88 20.10 -11.75 -6.49
C ALA A 88 19.09 -10.67 -6.84
N VAL A 89 19.36 -9.94 -7.92
CA VAL A 89 18.42 -9.03 -8.55
C VAL A 89 18.39 -9.25 -10.07
N ALA A 90 17.20 -9.26 -10.65
CA ALA A 90 17.04 -9.30 -12.11
C ALA A 90 16.33 -8.05 -12.61
N SER A 91 16.85 -7.43 -13.66
CA SER A 91 16.21 -6.32 -14.37
C SER A 91 16.75 -6.22 -15.80
N ARG A 92 15.88 -5.96 -16.76
CA ARG A 92 16.28 -5.74 -18.16
C ARG A 92 17.09 -4.45 -18.34
N ASP A 93 16.85 -3.45 -17.49
CA ASP A 93 17.53 -2.16 -17.52
C ASP A 93 18.90 -2.25 -16.81
N PRO A 94 20.03 -2.03 -17.53
CA PRO A 94 21.36 -2.10 -16.93
C PRO A 94 21.60 -1.01 -15.89
N GLY A 95 21.12 0.21 -16.11
CA GLY A 95 21.30 1.31 -15.15
C GLY A 95 20.59 1.04 -13.82
N ARG A 96 19.43 0.40 -13.85
CA ARG A 96 18.72 -0.03 -12.62
C ARG A 96 19.47 -1.15 -11.91
N ARG A 97 20.07 -2.11 -12.62
CA ARG A 97 20.91 -3.15 -12.02
C ARG A 97 22.14 -2.56 -11.33
N ASP A 98 22.83 -1.63 -12.00
CA ASP A 98 24.02 -1.00 -11.44
C ASP A 98 23.69 -0.14 -10.21
N ARG A 99 22.58 0.60 -10.27
CA ARG A 99 22.07 1.34 -9.12
C ARG A 99 21.74 0.40 -7.94
N PHE A 100 21.07 -0.71 -8.20
CA PHE A 100 20.71 -1.67 -7.15
C PHE A 100 21.99 -2.25 -6.50
N ARG A 101 22.98 -2.65 -7.31
CA ARG A 101 24.28 -3.15 -6.81
C ARG A 101 25.07 -2.12 -6.00
N SER A 102 24.94 -0.82 -6.33
CA SER A 102 25.58 0.23 -5.52
C SER A 102 24.97 0.38 -4.13
N LEU A 103 23.71 -0.02 -3.96
CA LEU A 103 22.96 0.06 -2.70
C LEU A 103 23.05 -1.24 -1.88
N VAL A 104 23.12 -2.39 -2.55
CA VAL A 104 23.26 -3.74 -1.98
C VAL A 104 24.50 -4.42 -2.61
N PRO A 105 25.72 -4.16 -2.12
CA PRO A 105 26.96 -4.55 -2.80
C PRO A 105 27.17 -6.05 -2.98
N ALA A 106 26.59 -6.88 -2.10
CA ALA A 106 26.74 -8.35 -2.15
C ALA A 106 25.82 -9.01 -3.21
N VAL A 107 24.91 -8.26 -3.83
CA VAL A 107 23.90 -8.82 -4.75
C VAL A 107 24.50 -9.20 -6.10
N ARG A 108 24.10 -10.35 -6.62
CA ARG A 108 24.33 -10.76 -8.02
C ARG A 108 23.26 -10.16 -8.92
N ALA A 109 23.65 -9.53 -10.02
CA ALA A 109 22.71 -8.83 -10.90
C ALA A 109 22.62 -9.53 -12.27
N PHE A 110 21.39 -9.85 -12.67
CA PHE A 110 21.04 -10.55 -13.90
C PHE A 110 20.23 -9.67 -14.84
N ALA A 111 20.47 -9.81 -16.15
CA ALA A 111 19.63 -9.18 -17.18
C ALA A 111 18.31 -9.92 -17.35
N ASP A 112 18.31 -11.22 -17.10
CA ASP A 112 17.19 -12.15 -17.18
C ASP A 112 16.90 -12.74 -15.77
N ALA A 113 15.62 -13.05 -15.52
CA ALA A 113 15.22 -13.60 -14.22
C ALA A 113 15.44 -15.13 -14.11
N VAL A 114 15.54 -15.85 -15.22
CA VAL A 114 15.66 -17.32 -15.22
C VAL A 114 16.89 -17.80 -14.43
N PRO A 115 18.12 -17.26 -14.63
CA PRO A 115 19.28 -17.70 -13.85
C PRO A 115 19.17 -17.38 -12.35
N LEU A 116 18.36 -16.38 -11.96
CA LEU A 116 18.17 -16.02 -10.56
C LEU A 116 17.46 -17.13 -9.79
N VAL A 117 16.53 -17.86 -10.43
CA VAL A 117 15.73 -18.92 -9.78
C VAL A 117 16.61 -19.99 -9.14
N GLU A 118 17.74 -20.35 -9.81
CA GLU A 118 18.66 -21.39 -9.32
C GLU A 118 19.43 -21.00 -8.03
N GLU A 119 19.36 -19.73 -7.62
CA GLU A 119 20.21 -19.19 -6.57
C GLU A 119 19.48 -18.76 -5.31
N VAL A 120 18.12 -18.85 -5.31
CA VAL A 120 17.31 -18.26 -4.25
C VAL A 120 16.18 -19.18 -3.80
N GLU A 121 15.67 -18.94 -2.60
CA GLU A 121 14.57 -19.68 -1.99
C GLU A 121 13.24 -18.89 -2.05
N LEU A 122 13.32 -17.56 -1.95
CA LEU A 122 12.17 -16.67 -2.08
C LEU A 122 12.37 -15.71 -3.26
N ILE A 123 11.45 -15.70 -4.20
CA ILE A 123 11.45 -14.78 -5.33
C ILE A 123 10.40 -13.71 -5.11
N ILE A 124 10.80 -12.43 -5.15
CA ILE A 124 9.90 -11.29 -5.05
C ILE A 124 9.76 -10.65 -6.44
N LEU A 125 8.56 -10.74 -7.04
CA LEU A 125 8.24 -10.08 -8.30
C LEU A 125 7.79 -8.63 -8.03
N ALA A 126 8.67 -7.67 -8.31
CA ALA A 126 8.41 -6.23 -8.22
C ALA A 126 8.39 -5.60 -9.62
N VAL A 127 7.58 -6.17 -10.51
CA VAL A 127 7.35 -5.76 -11.89
C VAL A 127 5.94 -5.18 -12.03
N PRO A 128 5.60 -4.47 -13.14
CA PRO A 128 4.24 -4.01 -13.41
C PRO A 128 3.22 -5.16 -13.34
N ASP A 129 2.01 -4.86 -12.87
CA ASP A 129 0.98 -5.86 -12.59
C ASP A 129 0.64 -6.73 -13.83
N ASP A 130 0.56 -6.14 -15.00
CA ASP A 130 0.32 -6.81 -16.29
C ASP A 130 1.44 -7.78 -16.70
N ALA A 131 2.63 -7.60 -16.17
CA ALA A 131 3.77 -8.48 -16.44
C ALA A 131 3.86 -9.67 -15.47
N ILE A 132 3.22 -9.62 -14.30
CA ILE A 132 3.36 -10.64 -13.23
C ILE A 132 3.02 -12.04 -13.73
N PRO A 133 1.85 -12.31 -14.34
CA PRO A 133 1.49 -13.67 -14.76
C PRO A 133 2.45 -14.25 -15.81
N ARG A 134 2.89 -13.40 -16.75
CA ARG A 134 3.83 -13.81 -17.79
C ARG A 134 5.20 -14.13 -17.19
N VAL A 135 5.74 -13.26 -16.35
CA VAL A 135 7.05 -13.48 -15.73
C VAL A 135 7.02 -14.72 -14.84
N ALA A 136 5.97 -14.92 -14.05
CA ALA A 136 5.80 -16.12 -13.23
C ALA A 136 5.80 -17.39 -14.09
N GLY A 137 5.08 -17.40 -15.24
CA GLY A 137 5.02 -18.55 -16.13
C GLY A 137 6.33 -18.87 -16.86
N GLU A 138 7.26 -17.91 -16.96
CA GLU A 138 8.59 -18.12 -17.57
C GLU A 138 9.61 -18.70 -16.57
N LEU A 139 9.33 -18.66 -15.25
CA LEU A 139 10.25 -19.10 -14.20
C LEU A 139 9.97 -20.55 -13.80
N HIS A 140 10.90 -21.44 -14.12
CA HIS A 140 10.83 -22.86 -13.77
C HIS A 140 11.30 -23.07 -12.34
N MET A 141 10.37 -23.03 -11.41
CA MET A 141 10.63 -23.22 -10.00
C MET A 141 10.58 -24.71 -9.61
N TYR A 142 11.22 -25.05 -8.50
CA TYR A 142 11.21 -26.40 -7.93
C TYR A 142 10.69 -26.40 -6.50
N GLY A 143 10.29 -27.58 -6.02
CA GLY A 143 9.68 -27.72 -4.69
C GLY A 143 10.53 -27.13 -3.58
N GLY A 144 9.89 -26.45 -2.63
CA GLY A 144 10.52 -25.75 -1.52
C GLY A 144 10.84 -24.29 -1.77
N GLN A 145 10.67 -23.77 -3.00
CA GLN A 145 10.76 -22.34 -3.29
C GLN A 145 9.42 -21.64 -3.10
N ALA A 146 9.48 -20.38 -2.74
CA ALA A 146 8.32 -19.50 -2.69
C ALA A 146 8.45 -18.34 -3.68
N MET A 147 7.33 -17.92 -4.27
CA MET A 147 7.24 -16.71 -5.09
C MET A 147 6.15 -15.80 -4.56
N VAL A 148 6.47 -14.53 -4.41
CA VAL A 148 5.49 -13.50 -4.07
C VAL A 148 5.58 -12.34 -5.03
N HIS A 149 4.46 -11.63 -5.23
CA HIS A 149 4.46 -10.38 -5.99
C HIS A 149 4.10 -9.19 -5.08
N THR A 150 4.45 -7.99 -5.53
CA THR A 150 4.19 -6.74 -4.78
C THR A 150 2.94 -5.99 -5.26
N SER A 151 2.11 -6.57 -6.13
CA SER A 151 0.86 -5.95 -6.59
C SER A 151 -0.15 -5.80 -5.44
N GLY A 152 -0.76 -4.62 -5.35
CA GLY A 152 -1.89 -4.38 -4.45
C GLY A 152 -3.24 -4.84 -5.03
N LEU A 153 -3.30 -5.04 -6.35
CA LEU A 153 -4.53 -5.39 -7.07
C LEU A 153 -4.69 -6.91 -7.27
N LEU A 154 -3.61 -7.58 -7.69
CA LEU A 154 -3.63 -9.01 -8.04
C LEU A 154 -3.58 -9.88 -6.79
N GLY A 155 -4.29 -11.02 -6.80
CA GLY A 155 -4.19 -12.08 -5.80
C GLY A 155 -3.03 -13.03 -6.07
N ALA A 156 -2.78 -13.96 -5.15
CA ALA A 156 -1.75 -15.00 -5.30
C ALA A 156 -1.96 -15.91 -6.53
N ASP A 157 -3.20 -16.01 -7.02
CA ASP A 157 -3.59 -16.76 -8.23
C ASP A 157 -2.91 -16.23 -9.50
N ALA A 158 -2.46 -14.97 -9.52
CA ALA A 158 -1.65 -14.41 -10.61
C ALA A 158 -0.32 -15.16 -10.82
N LEU A 159 0.13 -15.92 -9.82
CA LEU A 159 1.33 -16.75 -9.86
C LEU A 159 1.06 -18.21 -10.22
N SER A 160 -0.15 -18.56 -10.66
CA SER A 160 -0.58 -19.94 -10.94
C SER A 160 0.34 -20.70 -11.90
N GLY A 161 0.98 -20.01 -12.85
CA GLY A 161 1.97 -20.57 -13.76
C GLY A 161 3.23 -21.12 -13.06
N ALA A 162 3.60 -20.58 -11.90
CA ALA A 162 4.74 -21.02 -11.11
C ALA A 162 4.37 -22.15 -10.12
N MET A 163 3.09 -22.27 -9.75
CA MET A 163 2.63 -23.21 -8.71
C MET A 163 2.64 -24.68 -9.11
N ALA A 164 2.79 -25.01 -10.39
CA ALA A 164 2.71 -26.40 -10.90
C ALA A 164 3.76 -27.36 -10.32
N ALA A 165 4.79 -26.87 -9.65
CA ALA A 165 5.92 -27.65 -9.12
C ALA A 165 5.89 -27.84 -7.59
N GLY A 166 4.79 -27.57 -6.90
CA GLY A 166 4.73 -27.59 -5.43
C GLY A 166 5.41 -26.38 -4.78
N THR A 167 5.46 -25.28 -5.49
CA THR A 167 5.96 -23.97 -5.01
C THR A 167 4.90 -23.26 -4.21
N GLN A 168 5.28 -22.51 -3.19
CA GLN A 168 4.39 -21.60 -2.47
C GLN A 168 4.24 -20.28 -3.23
N ALA A 169 3.02 -19.76 -3.30
CA ALA A 169 2.72 -18.51 -3.98
C ALA A 169 1.93 -17.56 -3.09
N GLY A 170 2.27 -16.27 -3.16
CA GLY A 170 1.61 -15.27 -2.34
C GLY A 170 1.80 -13.85 -2.84
N SER A 171 1.40 -12.89 -2.02
CA SER A 171 1.65 -11.47 -2.26
C SER A 171 2.16 -10.77 -1.01
N PHE A 172 2.97 -9.73 -1.24
CA PHE A 172 3.57 -8.89 -0.22
C PHE A 172 3.49 -7.44 -0.68
N HIS A 173 2.40 -6.75 -0.34
CA HIS A 173 2.11 -5.41 -0.84
C HIS A 173 2.30 -4.35 0.24
N PRO A 174 3.40 -3.57 0.19
CA PRO A 174 3.63 -2.47 1.13
C PRO A 174 2.73 -1.27 0.81
N LEU A 175 2.01 -0.75 1.82
CA LEU A 175 1.34 0.55 1.74
C LEU A 175 2.36 1.68 2.00
N VAL A 176 3.22 1.92 1.02
CA VAL A 176 4.29 2.92 1.04
C VAL A 176 4.28 3.71 -0.26
N ALA A 177 4.47 5.03 -0.17
CA ALA A 177 4.66 5.89 -1.33
C ALA A 177 6.14 5.85 -1.77
N PHE A 178 6.40 5.39 -3.00
CA PHE A 178 7.74 5.15 -3.53
C PHE A 178 8.27 6.31 -4.40
N ALA A 179 8.00 7.56 -4.02
CA ALA A 179 8.43 8.75 -4.76
C ALA A 179 9.94 9.04 -4.60
N ASP A 180 10.50 8.74 -3.43
CA ASP A 180 11.93 8.90 -3.11
C ASP A 180 12.42 7.66 -2.38
N LEU A 181 13.64 7.18 -2.72
CA LEU A 181 14.14 5.90 -2.21
C LEU A 181 14.37 5.93 -0.69
N GLU A 182 15.08 6.92 -0.17
CA GLU A 182 15.42 6.94 1.27
C GLU A 182 14.16 7.17 2.12
N ARG A 183 13.24 8.00 1.65
CA ARG A 183 11.94 8.19 2.30
C ARG A 183 11.11 6.92 2.27
N ALA A 184 11.08 6.20 1.15
CA ALA A 184 10.36 4.93 1.03
C ALA A 184 10.95 3.85 1.95
N VAL A 185 12.29 3.73 2.01
CA VAL A 185 12.97 2.80 2.93
C VAL A 185 12.64 3.14 4.39
N ALA A 186 12.68 4.40 4.78
CA ALA A 186 12.32 4.83 6.13
C ALA A 186 10.82 4.61 6.44
N ALA A 187 9.95 4.75 5.44
CA ALA A 187 8.51 4.64 5.60
C ALA A 187 8.01 3.19 5.81
N PHE A 188 8.83 2.17 5.55
CA PHE A 188 8.47 0.81 5.97
C PHE A 188 8.22 0.72 7.47
N HIS A 189 9.00 1.43 8.27
CA HIS A 189 8.75 1.52 9.70
C HIS A 189 7.42 2.23 9.99
N GLY A 190 6.49 1.50 10.59
CA GLY A 190 5.13 1.95 10.87
C GLY A 190 4.16 1.88 9.68
N ALA A 191 4.59 1.32 8.53
CA ALA A 191 3.70 1.03 7.42
C ALA A 191 2.84 -0.21 7.69
N THR A 192 1.79 -0.38 6.89
CA THR A 192 1.06 -1.64 6.78
C THR A 192 1.54 -2.40 5.55
N ILE A 193 1.68 -3.72 5.64
CA ILE A 193 1.99 -4.60 4.52
C ILE A 193 0.90 -5.65 4.41
N ALA A 194 0.16 -5.64 3.30
CA ALA A 194 -0.81 -6.70 3.03
C ALA A 194 -0.11 -7.95 2.55
N ILE A 195 -0.44 -9.09 3.16
CA ILE A 195 0.13 -10.40 2.87
C ILE A 195 -0.95 -11.41 2.47
N GLU A 196 -0.59 -12.32 1.56
CA GLU A 196 -1.44 -13.38 1.06
C GLU A 196 -0.58 -14.60 0.73
N GLY A 197 -1.07 -15.82 0.97
CA GLY A 197 -0.38 -17.08 0.74
C GLY A 197 -0.99 -18.21 1.56
N ASP A 198 -0.36 -19.39 1.56
CA ASP A 198 -0.66 -20.46 2.52
C ASP A 198 -0.08 -20.15 3.92
N ASP A 199 -0.44 -20.93 4.93
CA ASP A 199 -0.08 -20.66 6.32
C ASP A 199 1.44 -20.55 6.55
N GLN A 200 2.26 -21.42 5.94
CA GLN A 200 3.70 -21.38 6.10
C GLN A 200 4.32 -20.14 5.47
N LEU A 201 3.83 -19.77 4.28
CA LEU A 201 4.27 -18.57 3.60
C LEU A 201 3.81 -17.31 4.34
N LEU A 202 2.59 -17.29 4.87
CA LEU A 202 2.09 -16.18 5.67
C LEU A 202 2.94 -15.91 6.90
N ASP A 203 3.40 -16.94 7.61
CA ASP A 203 4.29 -16.78 8.76
C ASP A 203 5.65 -16.19 8.36
N LEU A 204 6.18 -16.60 7.21
CA LEU A 204 7.40 -16.01 6.65
C LEU A 204 7.20 -14.54 6.28
N LEU A 205 6.09 -14.21 5.57
CA LEU A 205 5.78 -12.87 5.13
C LEU A 205 5.49 -11.93 6.32
N ALA A 206 4.84 -12.44 7.37
CA ALA A 206 4.63 -11.69 8.60
C ALA A 206 5.96 -11.31 9.26
N ARG A 207 6.89 -12.26 9.45
CA ARG A 207 8.23 -11.97 9.95
C ARG A 207 9.00 -10.99 9.07
N MET A 208 8.85 -11.11 7.74
CA MET A 208 9.49 -10.18 6.79
C MET A 208 8.91 -8.76 6.91
N ALA A 209 7.62 -8.60 7.19
CA ALA A 209 7.02 -7.30 7.47
C ALA A 209 7.48 -6.72 8.80
N GLU A 210 7.49 -7.55 9.85
CA GLU A 210 7.89 -7.15 11.20
C GLU A 210 9.34 -6.70 11.30
N VAL A 211 10.27 -7.36 10.60
CA VAL A 211 11.68 -6.95 10.61
C VAL A 211 11.88 -5.58 9.96
N LEU A 212 11.00 -5.19 9.04
CA LEU A 212 10.95 -3.84 8.47
C LEU A 212 10.30 -2.81 9.40
N GLY A 213 9.80 -3.23 10.57
CA GLY A 213 9.03 -2.39 11.48
C GLY A 213 7.61 -2.11 10.98
N ALA A 214 7.11 -2.88 10.02
CA ALA A 214 5.77 -2.77 9.46
C ALA A 214 4.78 -3.71 10.17
N THR A 215 3.48 -3.43 10.01
CA THR A 215 2.39 -4.27 10.51
C THR A 215 1.88 -5.14 9.36
N PRO A 216 1.99 -6.49 9.44
CA PRO A 216 1.39 -7.37 8.45
C PRO A 216 -0.13 -7.40 8.60
N VAL A 217 -0.86 -7.43 7.49
CA VAL A 217 -2.32 -7.55 7.45
C VAL A 217 -2.72 -8.62 6.44
N ARG A 218 -3.49 -9.61 6.88
CA ARG A 218 -4.10 -10.60 6.00
C ARG A 218 -5.40 -10.03 5.43
N LEU A 219 -5.57 -10.11 4.11
CA LEU A 219 -6.78 -9.66 3.45
C LEU A 219 -7.73 -10.83 3.19
N ALA A 220 -9.04 -10.57 3.28
CA ALA A 220 -10.03 -11.56 2.87
C ALA A 220 -9.90 -11.88 1.36
N PRO A 221 -10.10 -13.14 0.95
CA PRO A 221 -10.05 -13.50 -0.47
C PRO A 221 -10.95 -12.60 -1.33
N GLY A 222 -10.43 -12.11 -2.45
CA GLY A 222 -11.17 -11.23 -3.37
C GLY A 222 -11.30 -9.77 -2.94
N SER A 223 -10.76 -9.36 -1.79
CA SER A 223 -10.86 -7.97 -1.29
C SER A 223 -9.82 -7.02 -1.89
N LYS A 224 -8.77 -7.51 -2.54
CA LYS A 224 -7.66 -6.69 -3.05
C LYS A 224 -8.09 -5.54 -3.97
N PRO A 225 -9.04 -5.68 -4.90
CA PRO A 225 -9.46 -4.55 -5.73
C PRO A 225 -9.98 -3.36 -4.93
N ALA A 226 -10.83 -3.61 -3.93
CA ALA A 226 -11.35 -2.55 -3.05
C ALA A 226 -10.26 -1.99 -2.13
N TYR A 227 -9.42 -2.87 -1.55
CA TYR A 227 -8.29 -2.49 -0.75
C TYR A 227 -7.30 -1.60 -1.53
N HIS A 228 -6.92 -2.00 -2.74
CA HIS A 228 -5.99 -1.23 -3.55
C HIS A 228 -6.59 0.10 -4.03
N ALA A 229 -7.88 0.13 -4.38
CA ALA A 229 -8.58 1.38 -4.69
C ALA A 229 -8.53 2.36 -3.51
N ALA A 230 -8.71 1.88 -2.27
CA ALA A 230 -8.56 2.71 -1.07
C ALA A 230 -7.11 3.22 -0.90
N ALA A 231 -6.10 2.38 -1.17
CA ALA A 231 -4.69 2.78 -1.13
C ALA A 231 -4.39 3.87 -2.18
N VAL A 232 -4.91 3.72 -3.40
CA VAL A 232 -4.78 4.73 -4.47
C VAL A 232 -5.43 6.05 -4.07
N LEU A 233 -6.62 6.00 -3.45
CA LEU A 233 -7.26 7.22 -2.93
C LEU A 233 -6.46 7.88 -1.80
N ALA A 234 -5.83 7.07 -0.94
CA ALA A 234 -5.05 7.58 0.19
C ALA A 234 -3.66 8.14 -0.20
N ALA A 235 -3.16 7.80 -1.39
CA ALA A 235 -1.87 8.28 -1.93
C ALA A 235 -2.11 9.20 -3.13
N GLY A 236 -2.14 8.68 -4.35
CA GLY A 236 -2.28 9.49 -5.57
C GLY A 236 -3.57 10.34 -5.61
N GLY A 237 -4.68 9.82 -5.06
CA GLY A 237 -5.92 10.60 -4.91
C GLY A 237 -5.77 11.78 -3.95
N PHE A 238 -4.97 11.59 -2.89
CA PHE A 238 -4.65 12.67 -1.96
C PHE A 238 -3.70 13.70 -2.57
N ASP A 239 -2.69 13.26 -3.36
CA ASP A 239 -1.83 14.18 -4.12
C ASP A 239 -2.65 15.03 -5.11
N ALA A 240 -3.63 14.44 -5.81
CA ALA A 240 -4.54 15.18 -6.68
C ALA A 240 -5.40 16.20 -5.90
N LEU A 241 -5.81 15.89 -4.67
CA LEU A 241 -6.47 16.85 -3.79
C LEU A 241 -5.55 18.00 -3.38
N LEU A 242 -4.28 17.70 -3.08
CA LEU A 242 -3.27 18.72 -2.76
C LEU A 242 -2.99 19.65 -3.95
N ASP A 243 -2.97 19.11 -5.18
CA ASP A 243 -2.84 19.91 -6.40
C ASP A 243 -4.03 20.88 -6.57
N ALA A 244 -5.27 20.39 -6.38
CA ALA A 244 -6.46 21.24 -6.40
C ALA A 244 -6.41 22.33 -5.32
N ILE A 245 -5.96 22.02 -4.09
CA ILE A 245 -5.77 22.99 -3.01
C ILE A 245 -4.71 24.03 -3.42
N ALA A 246 -3.60 23.62 -4.04
CA ALA A 246 -2.56 24.53 -4.51
C ALA A 246 -3.05 25.42 -5.66
N GLU A 247 -3.90 24.91 -6.56
CA GLU A 247 -4.54 25.71 -7.60
C GLU A 247 -5.41 26.82 -6.99
N LEU A 248 -6.24 26.51 -6.01
CA LEU A 248 -7.04 27.49 -5.29
C LEU A 248 -6.18 28.46 -4.48
N GLY A 249 -5.08 27.98 -3.90
CA GLY A 249 -4.09 28.84 -3.23
C GLY A 249 -3.51 29.89 -4.17
N ARG A 250 -3.23 29.55 -5.42
CA ARG A 250 -2.78 30.52 -6.44
C ARG A 250 -3.82 31.60 -6.70
N LEU A 251 -5.11 31.29 -6.69
CA LEU A 251 -6.18 32.26 -6.80
C LEU A 251 -6.21 33.24 -5.60
N ALA A 252 -5.73 32.78 -4.44
CA ALA A 252 -5.58 33.59 -3.23
C ALA A 252 -4.22 34.29 -3.11
N GLY A 253 -3.35 34.18 -4.13
CA GLY A 253 -2.04 34.84 -4.15
C GLY A 253 -0.90 34.04 -3.50
N LEU A 254 -1.08 32.75 -3.26
CA LEU A 254 -0.05 31.84 -2.76
C LEU A 254 0.62 31.10 -3.92
N ASP A 255 1.90 30.74 -3.78
CA ASP A 255 2.51 29.72 -4.62
C ASP A 255 2.23 28.31 -4.05
N GLU A 256 2.73 27.25 -4.71
CA GLU A 256 2.54 25.87 -4.28
C GLU A 256 3.09 25.62 -2.88
N ALA A 257 4.32 26.08 -2.61
CA ALA A 257 4.96 25.91 -1.31
C ALA A 257 4.21 26.69 -0.21
N GLY A 258 3.73 27.90 -0.52
CA GLY A 258 2.91 28.71 0.37
C GLY A 258 1.55 28.05 0.64
N SER A 259 0.91 27.47 -0.38
CA SER A 259 -0.34 26.72 -0.21
C SER A 259 -0.16 25.53 0.71
N LEU A 260 0.88 24.71 0.50
CA LEU A 260 1.19 23.59 1.37
C LEU A 260 1.49 24.04 2.80
N ALA A 261 2.27 25.11 2.98
CA ALA A 261 2.58 25.65 4.32
C ALA A 261 1.33 26.11 5.08
N VAL A 262 0.35 26.70 4.37
CA VAL A 262 -0.90 27.19 4.96
C VAL A 262 -1.87 26.06 5.30
N TYR A 263 -2.04 25.10 4.40
CA TYR A 263 -3.11 24.10 4.53
C TYR A 263 -2.66 22.77 5.16
N ALA A 264 -1.37 22.40 5.15
CA ALA A 264 -0.92 21.15 5.77
C ALA A 264 -1.29 21.02 7.26
N PRO A 265 -1.16 22.06 8.12
CA PRO A 265 -1.58 21.94 9.52
C PRO A 265 -3.08 21.62 9.69
N LEU A 266 -3.94 22.17 8.81
CA LEU A 266 -5.37 21.88 8.81
C LEU A 266 -5.65 20.43 8.39
N ILE A 267 -4.93 19.92 7.39
CA ILE A 267 -5.03 18.54 6.92
C ILE A 267 -4.62 17.56 8.03
N GLU A 268 -3.48 17.80 8.68
CA GLU A 268 -2.99 17.00 9.80
C GLU A 268 -3.99 16.98 10.97
N GLN A 269 -4.56 18.15 11.31
CA GLN A 269 -5.59 18.27 12.33
C GLN A 269 -6.86 17.48 11.94
N THR A 270 -7.27 17.55 10.68
CA THR A 270 -8.45 16.86 10.17
C THR A 270 -8.27 15.34 10.26
N LEU A 271 -7.10 14.83 9.86
CA LEU A 271 -6.75 13.41 10.01
C LEU A 271 -6.72 13.00 11.49
N GLY A 272 -6.12 13.82 12.36
CA GLY A 272 -6.10 13.58 13.81
C GLY A 272 -7.49 13.52 14.42
N ASN A 273 -8.39 14.41 14.01
CA ASN A 273 -9.78 14.40 14.44
C ASN A 273 -10.54 13.14 13.96
N ALA A 274 -10.33 12.74 12.71
CA ALA A 274 -10.95 11.54 12.16
C ALA A 274 -10.50 10.27 12.90
N ARG A 275 -9.22 10.17 13.26
CA ARG A 275 -8.69 9.08 14.10
C ARG A 275 -9.28 9.07 15.52
N ALA A 276 -9.38 10.23 16.15
CA ALA A 276 -9.82 10.34 17.53
C ALA A 276 -11.33 10.19 17.70
N LEU A 277 -12.13 10.67 16.76
CA LEU A 277 -13.58 10.81 16.89
C LEU A 277 -14.37 9.90 15.92
N GLY A 278 -13.72 9.31 14.94
CA GLY A 278 -14.35 8.69 13.78
C GLY A 278 -14.81 9.73 12.74
N ILE A 279 -14.90 9.31 11.47
CA ILE A 279 -15.17 10.19 10.32
C ILE A 279 -16.46 10.99 10.50
N ASP A 280 -17.54 10.33 10.92
CA ASP A 280 -18.86 10.98 11.03
C ASP A 280 -18.86 12.15 12.03
N ARG A 281 -18.14 12.02 13.15
CA ARG A 281 -18.07 13.09 14.18
C ARG A 281 -16.98 14.11 13.90
N ALA A 282 -15.94 13.73 13.16
CA ALA A 282 -14.84 14.63 12.83
C ALA A 282 -15.23 15.67 11.76
N LEU A 283 -16.20 15.34 10.90
CA LEU A 283 -16.60 16.25 9.82
C LEU A 283 -17.18 17.55 10.37
N THR A 284 -16.67 18.66 9.88
CA THR A 284 -17.12 20.04 10.15
C THR A 284 -17.35 20.77 8.81
N GLY A 285 -17.77 22.02 8.86
CA GLY A 285 -17.90 22.82 7.64
C GLY A 285 -19.35 23.13 7.24
N PRO A 286 -19.54 23.76 6.07
CA PRO A 286 -20.86 24.27 5.62
C PRO A 286 -21.89 23.15 5.40
N ALA A 287 -21.45 22.00 4.88
CA ALA A 287 -22.34 20.85 4.65
C ALA A 287 -23.02 20.39 5.95
N THR A 288 -22.28 20.36 7.07
CA THR A 288 -22.83 19.87 8.36
C THR A 288 -23.84 20.80 9.01
N ARG A 289 -23.87 22.08 8.59
CA ARG A 289 -24.77 23.12 9.12
C ARG A 289 -25.90 23.49 8.17
N GLY A 290 -25.99 22.84 7.01
CA GLY A 290 -26.97 23.18 6.00
C GLY A 290 -26.74 24.54 5.30
N ASP A 291 -25.47 25.00 5.27
CA ASP A 291 -25.11 26.34 4.78
C ASP A 291 -25.04 26.38 3.24
N ARG A 292 -26.21 26.47 2.60
CA ARG A 292 -26.36 26.58 1.14
C ARG A 292 -25.69 27.81 0.56
N GLY A 293 -25.68 28.93 1.31
CA GLY A 293 -25.11 30.19 0.85
C GLY A 293 -23.63 30.07 0.59
N THR A 294 -22.89 29.50 1.55
CA THR A 294 -21.45 29.27 1.44
C THR A 294 -21.11 28.30 0.29
N ILE A 295 -21.84 27.17 0.16
CA ILE A 295 -21.59 26.19 -0.92
C ILE A 295 -21.80 26.83 -2.30
N ARG A 296 -22.87 27.60 -2.50
CA ARG A 296 -23.12 28.31 -3.76
C ARG A 296 -22.07 29.35 -4.07
N ALA A 297 -21.64 30.12 -3.07
CA ALA A 297 -20.59 31.13 -3.25
C ALA A 297 -19.25 30.51 -3.66
N HIS A 298 -18.89 29.37 -3.03
CA HIS A 298 -17.69 28.62 -3.42
C HIS A 298 -17.81 28.14 -4.87
N LEU A 299 -18.90 27.48 -5.23
CA LEU A 299 -19.07 26.96 -6.59
C LEU A 299 -19.07 28.05 -7.65
N ALA A 300 -19.75 29.18 -7.42
CA ALA A 300 -19.75 30.28 -8.36
C ALA A 300 -18.35 30.84 -8.63
N GLU A 301 -17.50 30.93 -7.61
CA GLU A 301 -16.09 31.33 -7.75
C GLU A 301 -15.29 30.26 -8.48
N LEU A 302 -15.46 28.98 -8.12
CA LEU A 302 -14.74 27.87 -8.72
C LEU A 302 -15.12 27.66 -10.20
N GLU A 303 -16.40 27.69 -10.55
CA GLU A 303 -16.87 27.60 -11.93
C GLU A 303 -16.30 28.70 -12.83
N ALA A 304 -16.13 29.89 -12.26
CA ALA A 304 -15.58 31.02 -13.00
C ALA A 304 -14.04 30.95 -13.21
N ARG A 305 -13.30 30.34 -12.27
CA ARG A 305 -11.84 30.47 -12.21
C ARG A 305 -11.07 29.16 -12.17
N ALA A 306 -11.71 28.06 -11.80
CA ALA A 306 -11.12 26.71 -11.67
C ALA A 306 -12.20 25.62 -11.91
N PRO A 307 -12.75 25.50 -13.14
CA PRO A 307 -13.91 24.64 -13.41
C PRO A 307 -13.64 23.15 -13.11
N ASP A 308 -12.44 22.65 -13.30
CA ASP A 308 -12.08 21.26 -12.98
C ASP A 308 -12.13 21.03 -11.45
N VAL A 309 -11.67 22.01 -10.67
CA VAL A 309 -11.77 21.97 -9.21
C VAL A 309 -13.21 22.11 -8.73
N ALA A 310 -14.05 22.88 -9.44
CA ALA A 310 -15.50 22.96 -9.15
C ALA A 310 -16.16 21.59 -9.21
N ALA A 311 -15.88 20.80 -10.24
CA ALA A 311 -16.40 19.44 -10.38
C ALA A 311 -15.95 18.52 -9.23
N LEU A 312 -14.68 18.56 -8.85
CA LEU A 312 -14.15 17.83 -7.71
C LEU A 312 -14.83 18.26 -6.39
N TYR A 313 -14.94 19.57 -6.16
CA TYR A 313 -15.58 20.15 -4.98
C TYR A 313 -17.03 19.66 -4.84
N ALA A 314 -17.82 19.70 -5.93
CA ALA A 314 -19.21 19.24 -5.93
C ALA A 314 -19.34 17.77 -5.50
N ARG A 315 -18.46 16.88 -6.01
CA ARG A 315 -18.43 15.45 -5.63
C ARG A 315 -18.05 15.23 -4.17
N LEU A 316 -17.09 16.00 -3.66
CA LEU A 316 -16.72 15.93 -2.25
C LEU A 316 -17.85 16.47 -1.36
N ALA A 317 -18.49 17.57 -1.75
CA ALA A 317 -19.64 18.12 -1.04
C ALA A 317 -20.80 17.10 -0.93
N ASP A 318 -21.12 16.35 -2.00
CA ASP A 318 -22.12 15.27 -1.93
C ASP A 318 -21.74 14.19 -0.90
N ARG A 319 -20.47 13.80 -0.84
CA ARG A 319 -19.99 12.85 0.19
C ARG A 319 -20.12 13.42 1.61
N GLU A 320 -19.76 14.69 1.82
CA GLU A 320 -19.91 15.38 3.11
C GLU A 320 -21.37 15.47 3.54
N ILE A 321 -22.29 15.79 2.62
CA ILE A 321 -23.74 15.81 2.85
C ILE A 321 -24.20 14.42 3.29
N GLY A 322 -23.77 13.35 2.61
CA GLY A 322 -24.10 11.98 2.98
C GLY A 322 -23.60 11.59 4.38
N ILE A 323 -22.41 12.06 4.81
CA ILE A 323 -21.92 11.89 6.17
C ILE A 323 -22.80 12.64 7.17
N ALA A 324 -23.18 13.89 6.86
CA ALA A 324 -23.99 14.71 7.72
C ALA A 324 -25.42 14.15 7.91
N GLU A 325 -26.00 13.53 6.86
CA GLU A 325 -27.26 12.76 6.95
C GLU A 325 -27.12 11.55 7.88
N ARG A 326 -26.13 10.68 7.66
CA ARG A 326 -25.93 9.47 8.48
C ARG A 326 -25.78 9.77 9.95
N ARG A 327 -25.11 10.86 10.32
CA ARG A 327 -24.96 11.25 11.73
C ARG A 327 -26.17 12.02 12.29
N GLY A 328 -27.20 12.32 11.48
CA GLY A 328 -28.42 13.01 11.90
C GLY A 328 -28.27 14.52 12.09
N SER A 329 -27.24 15.16 11.52
CA SER A 329 -27.08 16.63 11.56
C SER A 329 -27.83 17.34 10.44
N LEU A 330 -28.27 16.63 9.41
CA LEU A 330 -29.17 17.11 8.35
C LEU A 330 -30.40 16.22 8.24
N THR A 331 -31.56 16.83 7.98
CA THR A 331 -32.72 16.07 7.52
C THR A 331 -32.56 15.68 6.05
N PRO A 332 -33.28 14.66 5.56
CA PRO A 332 -33.29 14.31 4.13
C PRO A 332 -33.61 15.49 3.20
N GLU A 333 -34.58 16.34 3.58
CA GLU A 333 -34.96 17.51 2.82
C GLU A 333 -33.83 18.54 2.75
N ALA A 334 -33.18 18.83 3.88
CA ALA A 334 -32.03 19.74 3.93
C ALA A 334 -30.86 19.22 3.12
N ALA A 335 -30.61 17.90 3.15
CA ALA A 335 -29.55 17.25 2.36
C ALA A 335 -29.87 17.32 0.84
N SER A 336 -31.12 17.07 0.42
CA SER A 336 -31.56 17.22 -0.96
C SER A 336 -31.36 18.65 -1.46
N ASP A 337 -31.75 19.62 -0.64
CA ASP A 337 -31.58 21.05 -0.93
C ASP A 337 -30.11 21.44 -1.11
N LEU A 338 -29.20 20.90 -0.27
CA LEU A 338 -27.76 21.14 -0.39
C LEU A 338 -27.16 20.49 -1.64
N ARG A 339 -27.59 19.27 -1.99
CA ARG A 339 -27.16 18.60 -3.23
C ARG A 339 -27.56 19.41 -4.46
N SER A 340 -28.82 19.90 -4.49
CA SER A 340 -29.27 20.79 -5.55
C SER A 340 -28.51 22.12 -5.63
N ALA A 341 -27.97 22.58 -4.51
CA ALA A 341 -27.10 23.76 -4.46
C ALA A 341 -25.68 23.48 -4.91
N ALA A 342 -25.17 22.26 -4.64
CA ALA A 342 -23.81 21.84 -4.98
C ALA A 342 -23.69 21.45 -6.46
N ASP A 343 -24.66 20.73 -7.00
CA ASP A 343 -24.73 20.33 -8.42
C ASP A 343 -26.16 19.89 -8.71
N PRO A 344 -26.87 20.56 -9.61
CA PRO A 344 -28.24 20.15 -9.99
C PRO A 344 -28.33 18.71 -10.51
N ALA A 345 -27.26 18.17 -11.09
CA ALA A 345 -27.19 16.79 -11.56
C ALA A 345 -27.06 15.77 -10.41
N LEU A 346 -26.63 16.19 -9.21
CA LEU A 346 -26.57 15.36 -8.00
C LEU A 346 -27.88 15.35 -7.18
N ALA A 347 -28.86 16.18 -7.52
CA ALA A 347 -30.19 16.12 -6.94
C ALA A 347 -30.78 14.74 -7.25
N ARG A 348 -30.97 13.88 -6.23
CA ARG A 348 -31.64 12.59 -6.40
C ARG A 348 -33.14 12.88 -6.64
N PRO A 349 -33.76 12.31 -7.68
CA PRO A 349 -35.22 12.30 -7.75
C PRO A 349 -35.74 11.48 -6.56
N ASP A 350 -36.85 11.94 -5.98
CA ASP A 350 -37.60 11.28 -4.91
C ASP A 350 -38.05 9.87 -5.29
#